data_af0ade6570cfd60599b059ce8d03ba81
#
_entry.id   af0ade6570cfd60599b059ce8d03ba81
#
_cell.length_a   1.000
_cell.length_b   1.000
_cell.length_c   1.000
_cell.angle_alpha   90.00
_cell.angle_beta   90.00
_cell.angle_gamma   90.00
#
_symmetry.space_group_name_H-M   'P 1'
#
loop_
_entity.id
_entity.type
_entity.pdbx_description
1 polymer ?
#
loop_
_entity_poly.entity_id
_entity_poly.type
_entity_poly.pdbx_seq_one_letter_code
_entity_poly.pdbx_strand_id
1 'polypeptide(L)'
;MTFEEHFKSLIEDLNNRFPQLVKKYNLCVTHSGGGCFHVDYVLNNKLSVSINPFDKDVEYDVPKDKNTKCIFGIYNEEGEQNETFIKPFEDGLKKLETMKGEK
;
A
#
# COMPACT_ATOMS: atom_id res chain seq x y z
N MET A 1 6.67 22.59 0.25
CA MET A 1 6.56 21.52 -0.74
C MET A 1 5.13 21.48 -1.28
N THR A 2 4.97 21.48 -2.59
CA THR A 2 3.66 21.39 -3.19
C THR A 2 3.12 19.97 -3.13
N PHE A 3 1.82 19.82 -3.37
CA PHE A 3 1.18 18.51 -3.43
C PHE A 3 1.88 17.62 -4.47
N GLU A 4 2.14 18.14 -5.65
CA GLU A 4 2.76 17.36 -6.72
C GLU A 4 4.19 16.94 -6.37
N GLU A 5 4.95 17.81 -5.73
CA GLU A 5 6.31 17.48 -5.31
C GLU A 5 6.31 16.39 -4.25
N HIS A 6 5.38 16.48 -3.29
CA HIS A 6 5.25 15.48 -2.23
C HIS A 6 4.84 14.13 -2.81
N PHE A 7 3.86 14.13 -3.70
CA PHE A 7 3.38 12.91 -4.36
C PHE A 7 4.51 12.24 -5.14
N LYS A 8 5.25 13.03 -5.92
CA LYS A 8 6.38 12.52 -6.68
C LYS A 8 7.46 11.94 -5.76
N SER A 9 7.73 12.61 -4.64
CA SER A 9 8.70 12.15 -3.66
C SER A 9 8.31 10.78 -3.09
N LEU A 10 7.02 10.57 -2.80
CA LEU A 10 6.54 9.30 -2.29
C LEU A 10 6.68 8.18 -3.31
N ILE A 11 6.41 8.46 -4.58
CA ILE A 11 6.58 7.49 -5.66
C ILE A 11 8.06 7.09 -5.77
N GLU A 12 8.95 8.07 -5.71
CA GLU A 12 10.39 7.82 -5.76
C GLU A 12 10.84 6.99 -4.56
N ASP A 13 10.35 7.32 -3.36
CA ASP A 13 10.69 6.58 -2.14
C ASP A 13 10.25 5.13 -2.24
N LEU A 14 9.03 4.89 -2.70
CA LEU A 14 8.52 3.54 -2.86
C LEU A 14 9.38 2.73 -3.81
N ASN A 15 9.69 3.29 -4.97
CA ASN A 15 10.49 2.61 -5.97
C ASN A 15 11.94 2.40 -5.53
N ASN A 16 12.52 3.35 -4.80
CA ASN A 16 13.89 3.24 -4.32
C ASN A 16 14.03 2.26 -3.17
N ARG A 17 13.05 2.19 -2.29
CA ARG A 17 13.09 1.29 -1.13
C ARG A 17 12.71 -0.13 -1.47
N PHE A 18 11.79 -0.31 -2.42
CA PHE A 18 11.21 -1.62 -2.73
C PHE A 18 11.16 -1.90 -4.23
N PRO A 19 12.27 -1.78 -4.96
CA PRO A 19 12.24 -1.94 -6.42
C PRO A 19 11.70 -3.30 -6.86
N GLN A 20 12.04 -4.36 -6.12
CA GLN A 20 11.60 -5.70 -6.47
C GLN A 20 10.13 -5.92 -6.14
N LEU A 21 9.68 -5.43 -4.98
CA LEU A 21 8.28 -5.56 -4.59
C LEU A 21 7.35 -4.75 -5.48
N VAL A 22 7.75 -3.54 -5.83
CA VAL A 22 6.98 -2.70 -6.75
C VAL A 22 6.78 -3.41 -8.08
N LYS A 23 7.85 -4.01 -8.60
CA LYS A 23 7.78 -4.72 -9.87
C LYS A 23 6.95 -5.99 -9.76
N LYS A 24 7.16 -6.77 -8.70
CA LYS A 24 6.47 -8.05 -8.52
C LYS A 24 4.96 -7.87 -8.33
N TYR A 25 4.57 -6.89 -7.52
CA TYR A 25 3.16 -6.69 -7.17
C TYR A 25 2.51 -5.51 -7.90
N ASN A 26 3.27 -4.82 -8.74
CA ASN A 26 2.78 -3.65 -9.48
C ASN A 26 2.21 -2.60 -8.54
N LEU A 27 2.98 -2.27 -7.50
CA LEU A 27 2.55 -1.29 -6.50
C LEU A 27 2.63 0.13 -7.03
N CYS A 28 1.74 0.98 -6.54
CA CYS A 28 1.78 2.41 -6.88
C CYS A 28 1.35 3.23 -5.67
N VAL A 29 1.62 4.52 -5.70
CA VAL A 29 1.15 5.44 -4.67
C VAL A 29 -0.07 6.16 -5.23
N THR A 30 -1.14 6.20 -4.44
CA THR A 30 -2.36 6.88 -4.83
C THR A 30 -2.75 7.89 -3.76
N HIS A 31 -3.59 8.83 -4.15
CA HIS A 31 -4.09 9.88 -3.27
C HIS A 31 -5.55 9.59 -2.94
N SER A 32 -5.84 9.51 -1.64
CA SER A 32 -7.19 9.17 -1.17
C SER A 32 -8.03 10.37 -0.77
N GLY A 33 -7.54 11.58 -1.05
CA GLY A 33 -8.22 12.82 -0.66
C GLY A 33 -7.73 13.34 0.68
N GLY A 34 -7.96 14.62 0.95
CA GLY A 34 -7.58 15.24 2.22
C GLY A 34 -6.09 15.26 2.51
N GLY A 35 -5.25 15.15 1.50
CA GLY A 35 -3.81 15.14 1.68
C GLY A 35 -3.24 13.80 2.14
N CYS A 36 -4.05 12.75 2.12
CA CYS A 36 -3.63 11.41 2.51
C CYS A 36 -3.19 10.58 1.31
N PHE A 37 -2.09 9.87 1.46
CA PHE A 37 -1.55 9.00 0.42
C PHE A 37 -1.45 7.57 0.95
N HIS A 38 -1.47 6.61 0.03
CA HIS A 38 -1.27 5.21 0.42
C HIS A 38 -0.65 4.44 -0.74
N VAL A 39 -0.08 3.28 -0.41
CA VAL A 39 0.39 2.33 -1.42
C VAL A 39 -0.82 1.52 -1.86
N ASP A 40 -1.01 1.44 -3.17
CA ASP A 40 -2.15 0.75 -3.74
C ASP A 40 -1.72 -0.54 -4.44
N TYR A 41 -2.52 -1.59 -4.27
CA TYR A 41 -2.29 -2.88 -4.88
C TYR A 41 -3.62 -3.42 -5.39
N VAL A 42 -3.69 -3.73 -6.66
CA VAL A 42 -4.91 -4.30 -7.26
C VAL A 42 -4.84 -5.82 -7.10
N LEU A 43 -5.68 -6.35 -6.21
CA LEU A 43 -5.70 -7.78 -5.93
C LEU A 43 -6.30 -8.57 -7.09
N ASN A 44 -7.42 -8.08 -7.62
CA ASN A 44 -8.06 -8.65 -8.81
C ASN A 44 -9.03 -7.60 -9.39
N ASN A 45 -9.85 -8.00 -10.36
CA ASN A 45 -10.77 -7.07 -11.03
C ASN A 45 -11.83 -6.46 -10.10
N LYS A 46 -12.04 -7.06 -8.95
CA LYS A 46 -13.10 -6.64 -8.02
C LYS A 46 -12.58 -6.10 -6.70
N LEU A 47 -11.33 -6.37 -6.37
CA LEU A 47 -10.77 -6.01 -5.07
C LEU A 47 -9.50 -5.20 -5.21
N SER A 48 -9.40 -4.13 -4.45
CA SER A 48 -8.19 -3.33 -4.36
C SER A 48 -7.75 -3.24 -2.91
N VAL A 49 -6.47 -2.99 -2.69
CA VAL A 49 -5.88 -2.97 -1.36
C VAL A 49 -5.19 -1.64 -1.13
N SER A 50 -5.47 -1.03 0.01
CA SER A 50 -4.84 0.20 0.45
C SER A 50 -3.86 -0.15 1.58
N ILE A 51 -2.61 0.24 1.45
CA ILE A 51 -1.55 -0.11 2.40
C ILE A 51 -0.95 1.16 2.98
N ASN A 52 -1.00 1.30 4.31
CA ASN A 52 -0.42 2.44 5.01
C ASN A 52 0.45 1.97 6.15
N PRO A 53 1.57 2.65 6.42
CA PRO A 53 2.36 2.35 7.61
C PRO A 53 1.52 2.51 8.86
N PHE A 54 1.67 1.58 9.80
CA PHE A 54 0.95 1.61 11.07
C PHE A 54 1.95 1.62 12.21
N ASP A 55 2.55 2.79 12.43
CA ASP A 55 3.50 3.00 13.51
C ASP A 55 3.32 4.43 13.98
N LYS A 56 3.18 4.61 15.27
CA LYS A 56 2.95 5.92 15.87
C LYS A 56 4.10 6.89 15.63
N ASP A 57 5.29 6.36 15.44
CA ASP A 57 6.49 7.17 15.28
C ASP A 57 6.85 7.41 13.81
N VAL A 58 6.03 6.90 12.90
CA VAL A 58 6.33 7.02 11.46
C VAL A 58 5.33 7.96 10.81
N GLU A 59 5.83 9.10 10.36
CA GLU A 59 5.03 10.08 9.63
C GLU A 59 5.21 9.88 8.13
N TYR A 60 5.26 8.62 7.70
CA TYR A 60 5.47 8.31 6.29
C TYR A 60 4.21 7.76 5.65
N ASP A 61 3.96 8.20 4.43
CA ASP A 61 2.84 7.69 3.64
C ASP A 61 3.20 6.39 2.92
N VAL A 62 4.49 6.03 2.89
CA VAL A 62 4.96 4.76 2.35
C VAL A 62 5.81 4.06 3.41
N PRO A 63 5.86 2.72 3.43
CA PRO A 63 6.63 2.00 4.45
C PRO A 63 8.11 2.35 4.38
N LYS A 64 8.75 2.39 5.55
CA LYS A 64 10.17 2.68 5.66
C LYS A 64 11.01 1.50 5.17
N ASP A 65 10.62 0.29 5.53
CA ASP A 65 11.28 -0.93 5.10
C ASP A 65 10.28 -2.09 5.05
N LYS A 66 10.73 -3.26 4.64
CA LYS A 66 9.84 -4.42 4.49
C LYS A 66 9.29 -4.96 5.81
N ASN A 67 9.90 -4.58 6.93
CA ASN A 67 9.47 -5.01 8.25
C ASN A 67 8.55 -4.00 8.93
N THR A 68 8.33 -2.84 8.31
CA THR A 68 7.43 -1.83 8.84
C THR A 68 6.02 -2.40 8.92
N LYS A 69 5.42 -2.34 10.10
CA LYS A 69 4.03 -2.76 10.24
C LYS A 69 3.13 -1.85 9.45
N CYS A 70 2.23 -2.45 8.69
CA CYS A 70 1.30 -1.71 7.85
C CYS A 70 -0.11 -2.20 8.08
N ILE A 71 -1.06 -1.31 7.90
CA ILE A 71 -2.46 -1.67 7.87
C ILE A 71 -2.85 -1.89 6.41
N PHE A 72 -3.46 -3.05 6.15
CA PHE A 72 -3.90 -3.45 4.81
C PHE A 72 -5.42 -3.46 4.81
N GLY A 73 -6.02 -2.58 4.02
CA GLY A 73 -7.46 -2.53 3.88
C GLY A 73 -7.87 -3.04 2.51
N ILE A 74 -8.77 -4.00 2.46
CA ILE A 74 -9.26 -4.60 1.21
C ILE A 74 -10.63 -4.02 0.90
N TYR A 75 -10.79 -3.44 -0.28
CA TYR A 75 -12.01 -2.75 -0.69
C TYR A 75 -12.58 -3.39 -1.95
N ASN A 76 -13.92 -3.44 -2.02
CA ASN A 76 -14.61 -3.96 -3.21
C ASN A 76 -14.78 -2.85 -4.27
N GLU A 77 -15.43 -3.17 -5.38
CA GLU A 77 -15.66 -2.24 -6.48
C GLU A 77 -16.41 -0.98 -6.06
N GLU A 78 -17.22 -1.09 -5.04
CA GLU A 78 -18.07 0.01 -4.57
C GLU A 78 -17.35 0.89 -3.53
N GLY A 79 -16.10 0.54 -3.21
CA GLY A 79 -15.33 1.29 -2.24
C GLY A 79 -15.60 0.89 -0.80
N GLU A 80 -16.32 -0.20 -0.58
CA GLU A 80 -16.62 -0.69 0.75
C GLU A 80 -15.50 -1.58 1.25
N GLN A 81 -15.11 -1.40 2.50
CA GLN A 81 -14.04 -2.18 3.11
C GLN A 81 -14.55 -3.57 3.52
N ASN A 82 -13.96 -4.60 2.91
CA ASN A 82 -14.32 -5.98 3.20
C ASN A 82 -13.53 -6.57 4.36
N GLU A 83 -12.24 -6.23 4.42
CA GLU A 83 -11.35 -6.84 5.42
C GLU A 83 -10.20 -5.89 5.72
N THR A 84 -9.66 -5.98 6.93
CA THR A 84 -8.50 -5.19 7.34
C THR A 84 -7.61 -6.09 8.20
N PHE A 85 -6.30 -6.00 8.00
CA PHE A 85 -5.34 -6.68 8.86
C PHE A 85 -4.07 -5.87 8.98
N ILE A 86 -3.26 -6.16 9.99
CA ILE A 86 -1.99 -5.48 10.24
C ILE A 86 -0.88 -6.52 10.21
N LYS A 87 0.13 -6.27 9.37
CA LYS A 87 1.30 -7.13 9.22
C LYS A 87 2.48 -6.32 8.75
N PRO A 88 3.72 -6.82 8.92
CA PRO A 88 4.87 -6.20 8.24
C PRO A 88 4.61 -6.14 6.75
N PHE A 89 5.14 -5.12 6.11
CA PHE A 89 4.84 -4.82 4.71
C PHE A 89 4.98 -6.04 3.78
N GLU A 90 6.15 -6.68 3.82
CA GLU A 90 6.39 -7.83 2.96
C GLU A 90 5.48 -9.02 3.30
N ASP A 91 5.29 -9.28 4.59
CA ASP A 91 4.43 -10.39 5.02
C ASP A 91 2.98 -10.17 4.61
N GLY A 92 2.51 -8.93 4.69
CA GLY A 92 1.17 -8.59 4.25
C GLY A 92 0.98 -8.82 2.75
N LEU A 93 1.99 -8.44 1.96
CA LEU A 93 1.94 -8.67 0.52
C LEU A 93 1.90 -10.16 0.19
N LYS A 94 2.66 -10.97 0.93
CA LYS A 94 2.64 -12.42 0.74
C LYS A 94 1.28 -13.03 1.08
N LYS A 95 0.64 -12.51 2.13
CA LYS A 95 -0.71 -12.95 2.49
C LYS A 95 -1.69 -12.63 1.37
N LEU A 96 -1.61 -11.42 0.81
CA LEU A 96 -2.47 -11.03 -0.30
C LEU A 96 -2.26 -11.91 -1.52
N GLU A 97 -1.03 -12.33 -1.76
CA GLU A 97 -0.71 -13.21 -2.86
C GLU A 97 -1.44 -14.56 -2.74
N THR A 98 -1.52 -15.11 -1.52
CA THR A 98 -2.26 -16.36 -1.31
C THR A 98 -3.75 -16.15 -1.50
N MET A 99 -4.29 -15.02 -1.06
CA MET A 99 -5.69 -14.68 -1.25
C MET A 99 -6.05 -14.56 -2.73
N LYS A 100 -5.13 -13.98 -3.51
CA LYS A 100 -5.32 -13.83 -4.96
C LYS A 100 -5.43 -15.20 -5.64
N GLY A 101 -4.69 -16.17 -5.17
CA GLY A 101 -4.71 -17.52 -5.73
C GLY A 101 -5.96 -18.31 -5.37
N GLU A 102 -6.66 -17.93 -4.33
CA GLU A 102 -7.84 -18.64 -3.85
C GLU A 102 -9.11 -18.29 -4.62
N LYS A 103 -9.18 -17.10 -5.17
CA LYS A 103 -10.37 -16.56 -5.81
C LYS A 103 -11.59 -16.58 -4.92
#